data_739ee121e07dd9986be0819190390fdc
#
_entry.id   739ee121e07dd9986be0819190390fdc
#
_cell.length_a   1.000
_cell.length_b   1.000
_cell.length_c   1.000
_cell.angle_alpha   90.00
_cell.angle_beta   90.00
_cell.angle_gamma   90.00
#
_symmetry.space_group_name_H-M   'P 1'
#
loop_
_entity.id
_entity.type
_entity.pdbx_description
1 polymer ?
#
loop_
_entity_poly.entity_id
_entity_poly.type
_entity_poly.pdbx_seq_one_letter_code
_entity_poly.pdbx_strand_id
1 'polypeptide(L)'
;MAKGFKVKTVAPKQKGPEWDIDAIKERMKGKKIVFCLPGRGCSYIFLKNFVQLCFDMVQNNMSIQISQDYSSMVNFARCKVLGANVLRGPNQKPWDGKLEYDYQLWIDSDIVFDTAKFWQLCDLAFPADAVEDETTVSYTHLRAHETYRD
;
A
#
# COMPACT_ATOMS: atom_id res chain seq x y z
N MET A 1 -7.70 -56.37 -2.53
CA MET A 1 -6.39 -55.65 -2.46
C MET A 1 -6.66 -54.15 -2.54
N ALA A 2 -6.52 -53.41 -1.43
CA ALA A 2 -6.74 -51.96 -1.40
C ALA A 2 -5.46 -51.24 -1.90
N LYS A 3 -5.59 -50.46 -2.97
CA LYS A 3 -4.49 -49.62 -3.47
C LYS A 3 -4.26 -48.48 -2.48
N GLY A 4 -3.14 -48.47 -1.79
CA GLY A 4 -2.74 -47.44 -0.87
C GLY A 4 -2.60 -46.09 -1.60
N PHE A 5 -3.22 -45.04 -1.05
CA PHE A 5 -3.14 -43.66 -1.49
C PHE A 5 -1.74 -43.11 -1.14
N LYS A 6 -0.91 -42.83 -2.15
CA LYS A 6 0.39 -42.18 -1.94
C LYS A 6 0.15 -40.67 -1.77
N VAL A 7 0.25 -40.16 -0.56
CA VAL A 7 0.31 -38.73 -0.29
C VAL A 7 1.62 -38.18 -0.88
N LYS A 8 1.52 -37.31 -1.88
CA LYS A 8 2.68 -36.54 -2.36
C LYS A 8 3.08 -35.56 -1.26
N THR A 9 4.22 -35.76 -0.66
CA THR A 9 4.86 -34.78 0.21
C THR A 9 5.16 -33.54 -0.63
N VAL A 10 4.48 -32.44 -0.29
CA VAL A 10 4.77 -31.13 -0.88
C VAL A 10 6.14 -30.69 -0.38
N ALA A 11 7.05 -30.39 -1.29
CA ALA A 11 8.37 -29.88 -0.95
C ALA A 11 8.22 -28.63 -0.03
N PRO A 12 9.11 -28.44 0.96
CA PRO A 12 9.06 -27.28 1.83
C PRO A 12 9.12 -26.01 0.97
N LYS A 13 8.16 -25.10 1.18
CA LYS A 13 8.16 -23.79 0.52
C LYS A 13 9.51 -23.13 0.81
N GLN A 14 10.23 -22.71 -0.23
CA GLN A 14 11.42 -21.90 -0.05
C GLN A 14 11.06 -20.70 0.84
N LYS A 15 11.78 -20.54 1.95
CA LYS A 15 11.67 -19.32 2.76
C LYS A 15 12.01 -18.16 1.86
N GLY A 16 11.07 -17.25 1.68
CA GLY A 16 11.34 -15.97 1.03
C GLY A 16 12.39 -15.16 1.82
N PRO A 17 12.86 -14.04 1.27
CA PRO A 17 13.81 -13.19 1.96
C PRO A 17 13.29 -12.85 3.37
N GLU A 18 14.14 -12.98 4.36
CA GLU A 18 13.82 -12.63 5.74
C GLU A 18 13.86 -11.10 5.84
N TRP A 19 12.70 -10.50 6.11
CA TRP A 19 12.55 -9.05 6.20
C TRP A 19 12.78 -8.59 7.64
N ASP A 20 13.73 -7.68 7.82
CA ASP A 20 13.93 -7.00 9.11
C ASP A 20 12.94 -5.83 9.24
N ILE A 21 11.76 -6.15 9.73
CA ILE A 21 10.67 -5.17 9.89
C ILE A 21 11.05 -4.04 10.85
N ASP A 22 11.84 -4.31 11.87
CA ASP A 22 12.23 -3.30 12.86
C ASP A 22 13.20 -2.28 12.23
N ALA A 23 14.16 -2.74 11.43
CA ALA A 23 15.04 -1.85 10.67
C ALA A 23 14.26 -1.00 9.66
N ILE A 24 13.25 -1.58 9.00
CA ILE A 24 12.38 -0.84 8.08
C ILE A 24 11.58 0.23 8.84
N LYS A 25 10.99 -0.11 9.96
CA LYS A 25 10.24 0.82 10.82
C LYS A 25 11.10 1.98 11.27
N GLU A 26 12.34 1.74 11.67
CA GLU A 26 13.25 2.82 12.11
C GLU A 26 13.55 3.79 10.96
N ARG A 27 13.75 3.32 9.72
CA ARG A 27 13.94 4.20 8.56
C ARG A 27 12.70 5.03 8.21
N MET A 28 11.51 4.47 8.44
CA MET A 28 10.23 5.13 8.14
C MET A 28 9.73 6.04 9.25
N LYS A 29 10.41 6.07 10.39
CA LYS A 29 10.03 6.87 11.55
C LYS A 29 9.98 8.37 11.23
N GLY A 30 8.90 9.02 11.66
CA GLY A 30 8.68 10.45 11.41
C GLY A 30 8.22 10.81 10.00
N LYS A 31 8.15 9.85 9.08
CA LYS A 31 7.68 10.11 7.71
C LYS A 31 6.17 10.39 7.68
N LYS A 32 5.76 11.23 6.71
CA LYS A 32 4.38 11.62 6.47
C LYS A 32 3.85 10.87 5.24
N ILE A 33 2.81 10.05 5.42
CA ILE A 33 2.20 9.30 4.32
C ILE A 33 0.76 9.77 4.12
N VAL A 34 0.38 9.95 2.85
CA VAL A 34 -1.01 10.11 2.47
C VAL A 34 -1.50 8.84 1.75
N PHE A 35 -2.54 8.24 2.29
CA PHE A 35 -3.25 7.14 1.64
C PHE A 35 -4.28 7.70 0.67
N CYS A 36 -4.16 7.31 -0.58
CA CYS A 36 -5.07 7.65 -1.66
C CYS A 36 -5.98 6.46 -1.94
N LEU A 37 -7.24 6.56 -1.55
CA LEU A 37 -8.22 5.48 -1.59
C LEU A 37 -9.34 5.81 -2.59
N PRO A 38 -9.16 5.49 -3.89
CA PRO A 38 -10.23 5.67 -4.86
C PRO A 38 -11.29 4.57 -4.68
N GLY A 39 -12.55 4.93 -4.50
CA GLY A 39 -13.63 3.95 -4.39
C GLY A 39 -14.79 4.41 -3.52
N ARG A 40 -15.91 3.67 -3.59
CA ARG A 40 -17.14 3.95 -2.79
C ARG A 40 -17.06 3.42 -1.37
N GLY A 41 -16.30 2.36 -1.16
CA GLY A 41 -16.23 1.65 0.11
C GLY A 41 -15.23 0.51 0.02
N CYS A 42 -15.09 -0.21 1.09
CA CYS A 42 -14.15 -1.33 1.19
C CYS A 42 -14.79 -2.51 1.94
N SER A 43 -14.17 -3.66 1.84
CA SER A 43 -14.55 -4.82 2.64
C SER A 43 -14.18 -4.64 4.12
N TYR A 44 -14.86 -5.36 5.01
CA TYR A 44 -14.48 -5.37 6.43
C TYR A 44 -13.08 -5.94 6.66
N ILE A 45 -12.60 -6.84 5.80
CA ILE A 45 -11.23 -7.37 5.86
C ILE A 45 -10.23 -6.25 5.56
N PHE A 46 -10.47 -5.47 4.50
CA PHE A 46 -9.67 -4.29 4.19
C PHE A 46 -9.66 -3.32 5.37
N LEU A 47 -10.83 -2.95 5.87
CA LEU A 47 -10.97 -2.00 6.97
C LEU A 47 -10.19 -2.45 8.21
N LYS A 48 -10.32 -3.71 8.62
CA LYS A 48 -9.61 -4.26 9.77
C LYS A 48 -8.09 -4.13 9.60
N ASN A 49 -7.57 -4.56 8.45
CA ASN A 49 -6.13 -4.55 8.18
C ASN A 49 -5.60 -3.12 8.05
N PHE A 50 -6.38 -2.22 7.44
CA PHE A 50 -6.03 -0.82 7.30
C PHE A 50 -5.97 -0.09 8.65
N VAL A 51 -6.95 -0.31 9.51
CA VAL A 51 -6.95 0.26 10.87
C VAL A 51 -5.76 -0.27 11.67
N GLN A 52 -5.47 -1.57 11.59
CA GLN A 52 -4.30 -2.16 12.26
C GLN A 52 -2.99 -1.54 11.76
N LEU A 53 -2.86 -1.33 10.46
CA LEU A 53 -1.72 -0.63 9.87
C LEU A 53 -1.61 0.79 10.39
N CYS A 54 -2.70 1.54 10.44
CA CYS A 54 -2.70 2.92 10.95
C CYS A 54 -2.21 2.98 12.41
N PHE A 55 -2.64 2.05 13.27
CA PHE A 55 -2.14 1.98 14.64
C PHE A 55 -0.65 1.69 14.69
N ASP A 56 -0.16 0.74 13.91
CA ASP A 56 1.26 0.39 13.87
C ASP A 56 2.12 1.56 13.39
N MET A 57 1.65 2.29 12.37
CA MET A 57 2.33 3.48 11.87
C MET A 57 2.37 4.63 12.89
N VAL A 58 1.25 4.89 13.58
CA VAL A 58 1.21 5.93 14.63
C VAL A 58 2.13 5.57 15.80
N GLN A 59 2.17 4.31 16.21
CA GLN A 59 3.12 3.82 17.22
C GLN A 59 4.58 4.00 16.77
N ASN A 60 4.82 3.97 15.46
CA ASN A 60 6.14 4.26 14.87
C ASN A 60 6.40 5.75 14.63
N ASN A 61 5.61 6.66 15.23
CA ASN A 61 5.70 8.10 15.06
C ASN A 61 5.57 8.60 13.61
N MET A 62 4.87 7.88 12.76
CA MET A 62 4.55 8.32 11.41
C MET A 62 3.29 9.18 11.41
N SER A 63 3.24 10.14 10.50
CA SER A 63 2.04 10.93 10.25
C SER A 63 1.23 10.34 9.12
N ILE A 64 -0.08 10.18 9.33
CA ILE A 64 -0.99 9.55 8.36
C ILE A 64 -2.05 10.57 7.97
N GLN A 65 -2.30 10.65 6.69
CA GLN A 65 -3.45 11.34 6.12
C GLN A 65 -4.18 10.41 5.15
N ILE A 66 -5.48 10.56 5.06
CA ILE A 66 -6.32 9.74 4.19
C ILE A 66 -7.09 10.66 3.27
N SER A 67 -6.93 10.43 1.98
CA SER A 67 -7.73 11.09 0.95
C SER A 67 -8.54 10.03 0.20
N GLN A 68 -9.85 10.20 0.20
CA GLN A 68 -10.79 9.28 -0.42
C GLN A 68 -11.79 10.06 -1.26
N ASP A 69 -12.04 9.59 -2.45
CA ASP A 69 -13.13 10.07 -3.30
C ASP A 69 -13.56 8.98 -4.28
N TYR A 70 -14.67 9.21 -4.94
CA TYR A 70 -15.25 8.26 -5.89
C TYR A 70 -15.70 8.95 -7.17
N SER A 71 -15.53 8.23 -8.26
CA SER A 71 -16.19 8.48 -9.54
C SER A 71 -16.40 7.15 -10.27
N SER A 72 -17.40 7.11 -11.15
CA SER A 72 -17.63 5.95 -12.03
C SER A 72 -16.49 5.73 -13.03
N MET A 73 -15.68 6.75 -13.29
CA MET A 73 -14.51 6.68 -14.15
C MET A 73 -13.23 6.75 -13.28
N VAL A 74 -12.34 5.79 -13.45
CA VAL A 74 -11.11 5.65 -12.64
C VAL A 74 -10.24 6.92 -12.68
N ASN A 75 -10.07 7.51 -13.86
CA ASN A 75 -9.26 8.73 -14.01
C ASN A 75 -9.82 9.91 -13.23
N PHE A 76 -11.15 10.06 -13.23
CA PHE A 76 -11.81 11.10 -12.45
C PHE A 76 -11.76 10.82 -10.95
N ALA A 77 -11.90 9.56 -10.53
CA ALA A 77 -11.75 9.17 -9.14
C ALA A 77 -10.35 9.51 -8.62
N ARG A 78 -9.30 9.15 -9.36
CA ARG A 78 -7.92 9.47 -8.99
C ARG A 78 -7.66 10.97 -8.94
N CYS A 79 -8.17 11.73 -9.91
CA CYS A 79 -8.06 13.17 -9.92
C CYS A 79 -8.70 13.80 -8.66
N LYS A 80 -9.90 13.36 -8.29
CA LYS A 80 -10.62 13.85 -7.10
C LYS A 80 -9.91 13.50 -5.79
N VAL A 81 -9.35 12.28 -5.69
CA VAL A 81 -8.55 11.87 -4.52
C VAL A 81 -7.36 12.80 -4.30
N LEU A 82 -6.78 13.34 -5.36
CA LEU A 82 -5.73 14.36 -5.26
C LEU A 82 -6.25 15.79 -4.99
N GLY A 83 -7.55 15.95 -4.79
CA GLY A 83 -8.15 17.30 -4.66
C GLY A 83 -8.07 18.12 -5.93
N ALA A 84 -7.81 17.47 -7.08
CA ALA A 84 -7.70 18.10 -8.36
C ALA A 84 -9.01 18.05 -9.16
N ASN A 85 -9.12 18.82 -10.23
CA ASN A 85 -10.26 18.84 -11.12
C ASN A 85 -9.79 18.71 -12.56
N VAL A 86 -10.26 17.68 -13.27
CA VAL A 86 -9.88 17.39 -14.66
C VAL A 86 -10.09 18.59 -15.60
N LEU A 87 -11.08 19.45 -15.28
CA LEU A 87 -11.42 20.62 -16.08
C LEU A 87 -10.47 21.81 -15.90
N ARG A 88 -9.63 21.79 -14.88
CA ARG A 88 -8.66 22.88 -14.61
C ARG A 88 -7.35 22.78 -15.39
N GLY A 89 -7.16 21.71 -16.19
CA GLY A 89 -5.95 21.46 -16.96
C GLY A 89 -4.82 20.77 -16.17
N PRO A 90 -3.66 20.55 -16.80
CA PRO A 90 -2.60 19.68 -16.27
C PRO A 90 -1.73 20.30 -15.16
N ASN A 91 -1.72 21.63 -15.03
CA ASN A 91 -0.79 22.32 -14.13
C ASN A 91 -1.32 22.49 -12.71
N GLN A 92 -1.93 21.42 -12.18
CA GLN A 92 -2.46 21.41 -10.81
C GLN A 92 -1.49 20.70 -9.87
N LYS A 93 -1.38 21.22 -8.65
CA LYS A 93 -0.67 20.53 -7.56
C LYS A 93 -1.66 19.70 -6.77
N PRO A 94 -1.30 18.49 -6.34
CA PRO A 94 -2.12 17.72 -5.43
C PRO A 94 -2.51 18.56 -4.20
N TRP A 95 -3.79 18.52 -3.84
CA TRP A 95 -4.39 19.27 -2.72
C TRP A 95 -4.05 20.78 -2.74
N ASP A 96 -3.93 21.37 -3.94
CA ASP A 96 -3.51 22.77 -4.15
C ASP A 96 -2.13 23.09 -3.53
N GLY A 97 -1.29 22.10 -3.29
CA GLY A 97 0.00 22.24 -2.62
C GLY A 97 -0.09 22.57 -1.13
N LYS A 98 -1.26 22.40 -0.50
CA LYS A 98 -1.47 22.70 0.92
C LYS A 98 -1.15 21.53 1.86
N LEU A 99 -1.02 20.31 1.30
CA LEU A 99 -0.73 19.10 2.06
C LEU A 99 0.77 18.80 2.00
N GLU A 100 1.40 18.69 3.16
CA GLU A 100 2.77 18.23 3.27
C GLU A 100 2.81 16.73 3.49
N TYR A 101 3.52 16.00 2.65
CA TYR A 101 3.72 14.56 2.74
C TYR A 101 5.06 14.18 2.11
N ASP A 102 5.64 13.07 2.60
CA ASP A 102 6.83 12.48 1.99
C ASP A 102 6.43 11.48 0.90
N TYR A 103 5.36 10.71 1.15
CA TYR A 103 4.94 9.63 0.26
C TYR A 103 3.42 9.60 0.06
N GLN A 104 3.03 9.19 -1.16
CA GLN A 104 1.65 8.84 -1.50
C GLN A 104 1.55 7.33 -1.67
N LEU A 105 0.58 6.69 -1.04
CA LEU A 105 0.28 5.29 -1.26
C LEU A 105 -1.15 5.12 -1.78
N TRP A 106 -1.26 4.62 -3.00
CA TRP A 106 -2.52 4.33 -3.64
C TRP A 106 -2.93 2.89 -3.36
N ILE A 107 -4.12 2.69 -2.80
CA ILE A 107 -4.66 1.36 -2.51
C ILE A 107 -6.08 1.30 -3.04
N ASP A 108 -6.35 0.39 -3.97
CA ASP A 108 -7.70 0.13 -4.43
C ASP A 108 -8.47 -0.65 -3.36
N SER A 109 -9.77 -0.42 -3.26
CA SER A 109 -10.62 -0.91 -2.16
C SER A 109 -10.84 -2.43 -2.12
N ASP A 110 -10.44 -3.14 -3.17
CA ASP A 110 -10.48 -4.61 -3.30
C ASP A 110 -9.16 -5.29 -2.96
N ILE A 111 -8.10 -4.53 -2.67
CA ILE A 111 -6.80 -5.05 -2.28
C ILE A 111 -6.87 -5.56 -0.83
N VAL A 112 -6.47 -6.81 -0.62
CA VAL A 112 -6.29 -7.39 0.72
C VAL A 112 -4.80 -7.46 1.04
N PHE A 113 -4.41 -6.83 2.13
CA PHE A 113 -3.03 -6.78 2.60
C PHE A 113 -2.98 -6.94 4.13
N ASP A 114 -1.81 -7.22 4.67
CA ASP A 114 -1.51 -7.17 6.09
C ASP A 114 -0.41 -6.13 6.39
N THR A 115 -0.22 -5.84 7.66
CA THR A 115 0.78 -4.85 8.10
C THR A 115 2.20 -5.22 7.67
N ALA A 116 2.55 -6.52 7.68
CA ALA A 116 3.88 -6.97 7.24
C ALA A 116 4.11 -6.68 5.75
N LYS A 117 3.10 -6.85 4.91
CA LYS A 117 3.16 -6.53 3.48
C LYS A 117 3.40 -5.04 3.22
N PHE A 118 2.82 -4.18 4.03
CA PHE A 118 3.08 -2.75 3.94
C PHE A 118 4.56 -2.44 4.24
N TRP A 119 5.13 -3.01 5.29
CA TRP A 119 6.53 -2.76 5.62
C TRP A 119 7.48 -3.34 4.57
N GLN A 120 7.18 -4.51 4.01
CA GLN A 120 7.91 -5.07 2.88
C GLN A 120 7.86 -4.15 1.66
N LEU A 121 6.71 -3.53 1.38
CA LEU A 121 6.59 -2.54 0.31
C LEU A 121 7.45 -1.32 0.58
N CYS A 122 7.49 -0.84 1.81
CA CYS A 122 8.36 0.29 2.20
C CYS A 122 9.84 -0.04 1.96
N ASP A 123 10.29 -1.25 2.26
CA ASP A 123 11.67 -1.66 2.01
C ASP A 123 12.02 -1.73 0.52
N LEU A 124 11.10 -2.23 -0.28
CA LEU A 124 11.25 -2.29 -1.74
C LEU A 124 11.23 -0.91 -2.40
N ALA A 125 10.38 -0.02 -1.90
CA ALA A 125 10.25 1.33 -2.45
C ALA A 125 11.38 2.27 -1.98
N PHE A 126 11.89 2.05 -0.78
CA PHE A 126 12.89 2.90 -0.12
C PHE A 126 13.99 2.02 0.49
N PRO A 127 14.82 1.37 -0.33
CA PRO A 127 15.90 0.53 0.17
C PRO A 127 16.92 1.36 0.97
N ALA A 128 17.61 0.71 1.89
CA ALA A 128 18.53 1.37 2.82
C ALA A 128 19.72 2.06 2.13
N ASP A 129 20.06 1.64 0.94
CA ASP A 129 21.16 2.14 0.09
C ASP A 129 20.69 3.12 -1.01
N ALA A 130 19.38 3.45 -1.03
CA ALA A 130 18.87 4.44 -1.97
C ALA A 130 19.51 5.80 -1.68
N VAL A 131 20.24 6.33 -2.66
CA VAL A 131 20.62 7.75 -2.67
C VAL A 131 19.33 8.54 -2.80
N GLU A 132 19.11 9.52 -1.93
CA GLU A 132 17.98 10.45 -2.05
C GLU A 132 18.15 11.26 -3.33
N ASP A 133 17.67 10.71 -4.44
CA ASP A 133 17.51 11.46 -5.68
C ASP A 133 16.09 12.02 -5.67
N GLU A 134 15.95 13.34 -5.72
CA GLU A 134 14.69 14.09 -5.60
C GLU A 134 13.64 13.72 -6.68
N THR A 135 13.97 12.81 -7.60
CA THR A 135 13.13 12.44 -8.73
C THR A 135 12.61 11.02 -8.74
N THR A 136 12.90 10.20 -7.72
CA THR A 136 12.48 8.80 -7.73
C THR A 136 11.00 8.65 -7.44
N VAL A 137 10.18 8.60 -8.49
CA VAL A 137 8.79 8.15 -8.42
C VAL A 137 8.78 6.64 -8.56
N SER A 138 8.68 5.92 -7.45
CA SER A 138 8.55 4.46 -7.47
C SER A 138 7.08 4.05 -7.65
N TYR A 139 6.78 3.35 -8.74
CA TYR A 139 5.48 2.71 -8.96
C TYR A 139 5.60 1.25 -8.57
N THR A 140 5.09 0.88 -7.41
CA THR A 140 4.96 -0.51 -7.01
C THR A 140 3.51 -0.96 -7.11
N HIS A 141 3.23 -1.92 -8.00
CA HIS A 141 1.96 -2.64 -8.00
C HIS A 141 2.06 -3.82 -7.04
N LEU A 142 1.36 -3.74 -5.93
CA LEU A 142 1.06 -4.94 -5.15
C LEU A 142 0.13 -5.82 -5.99
N ARG A 143 0.64 -6.92 -6.53
CA ARG A 143 -0.22 -7.98 -7.06
C ARG A 143 -0.93 -8.62 -5.88
N ALA A 144 -2.24 -8.42 -5.81
CA ALA A 144 -3.10 -9.25 -4.99
C ALA A 144 -2.94 -10.70 -5.46
N HIS A 145 -2.52 -11.59 -4.58
CA HIS A 145 -2.63 -13.02 -4.84
C HIS A 145 -4.13 -13.34 -4.87
N GLU A 146 -4.65 -13.60 -6.06
CA GLU A 146 -5.93 -14.28 -6.23
C GLU A 146 -5.83 -15.65 -5.56
N THR A 147 -6.36 -15.77 -4.36
CA THR A 147 -6.68 -17.06 -3.78
C THR A 147 -7.99 -16.91 -3.03
N TYR A 148 -9.08 -16.98 -3.79
CA TYR A 148 -10.33 -17.60 -3.36
C TYR A 148 -11.10 -18.00 -4.61
N ARG A 149 -10.81 -19.17 -5.12
CA ARG A 149 -11.82 -20.01 -5.78
C ARG A 149 -12.01 -21.20 -4.88
N ASP A 150 -13.28 -21.43 -4.55
CA ASP A 150 -13.87 -22.52 -3.79
C ASP A 150 -13.30 -23.91 -4.12
#